data_ee3e53e76832f995e798aaad58da357f
#
_entry.id   ee3e53e76832f995e798aaad58da357f
#
_cell.length_a   1.000
_cell.length_b   1.000
_cell.length_c   1.000
_cell.angle_alpha   90.00
_cell.angle_beta   90.00
_cell.angle_gamma   90.00
#
_symmetry.space_group_name_H-M   'P 1'
#
loop_
_entity.id
_entity.type
_entity.pdbx_description
1 polymer ?
#
loop_
_entity_poly.entity_id
_entity_poly.type
_entity_poly.pdbx_seq_one_letter_code
_entity_poly.pdbx_strand_id
1 'polypeptide(L)'
;MLFNTIIFGPIKSRRLGISLGINLLPQNGKICSFDCIYCECGLNKDGREDTQMPTRQQVKENLEATLKAYKQADGEPIDTFTFAGNGEPTLHPHFAEIVLDVQKLRNSYYPDAKISVLTNAWQLDKPAVLDGLRLVDNAILKLDSAVPQTLLAMNRPVSPTFSMENLVEQLASFQGRCIIQTMFLRGAGVDNTTPTEIAAWLGALKRIQPSLVQLYSINRKVPIEGLEHVSEEELKTIAAEVKKLGIKTLVTP
;
A
#
# COMPACT_ATOMS: atom_id res chain seq x y z
N MET A 1 7.18 -0.22 13.12
CA MET A 1 7.61 1.12 13.63
C MET A 1 6.58 2.14 13.15
N LEU A 2 6.05 2.99 14.05
CA LEU A 2 5.11 4.06 13.69
C LEU A 2 5.89 5.32 13.26
N PHE A 3 5.29 6.09 12.36
CA PHE A 3 5.76 7.42 11.99
C PHE A 3 5.14 8.45 12.92
N ASN A 4 5.96 9.26 13.56
CA ASN A 4 5.53 10.30 14.52
C ASN A 4 5.30 11.68 13.87
N THR A 5 5.24 11.73 12.54
CA THR A 5 5.02 12.94 11.75
C THR A 5 4.00 12.72 10.66
N ILE A 6 3.32 13.79 10.23
CA ILE A 6 2.38 13.78 9.11
C ILE A 6 3.15 13.58 7.79
N ILE A 7 4.26 14.30 7.61
CA ILE A 7 5.14 14.16 6.46
C ILE A 7 6.44 13.54 6.93
N PHE A 8 6.94 12.53 6.26
CA PHE A 8 8.16 11.82 6.62
C PHE A 8 9.05 11.51 5.41
N GLY A 9 10.32 11.42 5.66
CA GLY A 9 11.33 11.22 4.62
C GLY A 9 11.94 12.55 4.15
N PRO A 10 12.43 12.64 2.89
CA PRO A 10 12.36 11.60 1.84
C PRO A 10 13.06 10.30 2.19
N ILE A 11 12.50 9.18 1.70
CA ILE A 11 13.05 7.83 1.88
C ILE A 11 13.40 7.26 0.51
N LYS A 12 14.58 6.68 0.37
CA LYS A 12 14.96 5.95 -0.83
C LYS A 12 14.20 4.62 -0.90
N SER A 13 13.12 4.62 -1.66
CA SER A 13 12.26 3.44 -1.85
C SER A 13 12.82 2.55 -2.94
N ARG A 14 12.89 1.24 -2.68
CA ARG A 14 13.31 0.24 -3.69
C ARG A 14 12.34 0.13 -4.87
N ARG A 15 11.09 0.59 -4.72
CA ARG A 15 10.02 0.47 -5.72
C ARG A 15 9.60 1.81 -6.35
N LEU A 16 9.82 2.90 -5.65
CA LEU A 16 9.22 4.20 -5.98
C LEU A 16 10.25 5.34 -6.10
N GLY A 17 11.56 5.04 -5.98
CA GLY A 17 12.59 6.06 -6.02
C GLY A 17 12.66 6.89 -4.72
N ILE A 18 12.98 8.17 -4.82
CA ILE A 18 13.00 9.13 -3.69
C ILE A 18 11.56 9.48 -3.33
N SER A 19 11.09 8.94 -2.21
CA SER A 19 9.69 9.00 -1.79
C SER A 19 9.51 9.92 -0.59
N LEU A 20 8.67 10.96 -0.73
CA LEU A 20 8.16 11.74 0.39
C LEU A 20 6.85 11.11 0.88
N GLY A 21 6.86 10.63 2.12
CA GLY A 21 5.72 9.94 2.72
C GLY A 21 4.69 10.89 3.33
N ILE A 22 3.42 10.56 3.18
CA ILE A 22 2.28 11.28 3.74
C ILE A 22 1.48 10.32 4.62
N ASN A 23 1.53 10.53 5.94
CA ASN A 23 0.80 9.76 6.94
C ASN A 23 -0.52 10.47 7.27
N LEU A 24 -1.65 9.88 6.89
CA LEU A 24 -2.99 10.39 7.17
C LEU A 24 -3.58 9.84 8.49
N LEU A 25 -2.82 9.02 9.20
CA LEU A 25 -3.24 8.31 10.40
C LEU A 25 -2.60 8.96 11.63
N PRO A 26 -3.03 8.59 12.85
CA PRO A 26 -2.43 9.12 14.08
C PRO A 26 -0.92 8.96 14.12
N GLN A 27 -0.23 9.94 14.71
CA GLN A 27 1.25 9.93 14.77
C GLN A 27 1.78 8.91 15.79
N ASN A 28 1.03 8.67 16.87
CA ASN A 28 1.39 7.71 17.91
C ASN A 28 0.42 6.52 18.00
N GLY A 29 -0.34 6.26 16.92
CA GLY A 29 -1.33 5.21 16.88
C GLY A 29 -1.41 4.54 15.51
N LYS A 30 -2.01 3.36 15.46
CA LYS A 30 -2.29 2.63 14.21
C LYS A 30 -3.78 2.52 14.00
N ILE A 31 -4.29 3.00 12.86
CA ILE A 31 -5.67 2.76 12.43
C ILE A 31 -5.65 2.07 11.06
N CYS A 32 -6.08 0.81 11.05
CA CYS A 32 -6.12 0.02 9.84
C CYS A 32 -7.35 -0.89 9.83
N SER A 33 -7.94 -1.08 8.67
CA SER A 33 -9.02 -2.05 8.45
C SER A 33 -8.53 -3.50 8.34
N PHE A 34 -7.20 -3.71 8.24
CA PHE A 34 -6.53 -5.00 8.29
C PHE A 34 -5.58 -5.08 9.49
N ASP A 35 -5.29 -6.28 9.95
CA ASP A 35 -4.31 -6.55 11.02
C ASP A 35 -3.26 -7.56 10.56
N CYS A 36 -2.59 -7.25 9.44
CA CYS A 36 -1.68 -8.15 8.75
C CYS A 36 -0.58 -8.67 9.67
N ILE A 37 -0.33 -9.99 9.61
CA ILE A 37 0.66 -10.68 10.47
C ILE A 37 2.10 -10.21 10.26
N TYR A 38 2.37 -9.56 9.13
CA TYR A 38 3.70 -9.04 8.73
C TYR A 38 3.78 -7.51 8.74
N CYS A 39 2.82 -6.80 9.36
CA CYS A 39 2.77 -5.34 9.31
C CYS A 39 3.93 -4.69 10.09
N GLU A 40 4.77 -3.91 9.42
CA GLU A 40 5.89 -3.20 10.06
C GLU A 40 5.43 -2.17 11.10
N CYS A 41 4.17 -1.73 11.06
CA CYS A 41 3.56 -0.85 12.05
C CYS A 41 3.10 -1.58 13.33
N GLY A 42 3.28 -2.91 13.41
CA GLY A 42 2.77 -3.72 14.51
C GLY A 42 1.31 -4.14 14.31
N LEU A 43 0.72 -4.77 15.31
CA LEU A 43 -0.68 -5.18 15.32
C LEU A 43 -1.59 -4.01 15.75
N ASN A 44 -2.86 -4.06 15.37
CA ASN A 44 -3.84 -3.01 15.72
C ASN A 44 -4.02 -2.83 17.22
N LYS A 45 -3.79 -3.89 18.03
CA LYS A 45 -3.85 -3.82 19.50
C LYS A 45 -2.70 -3.07 20.15
N ASP A 46 -1.55 -2.96 19.44
CA ASP A 46 -0.29 -2.48 20.03
C ASP A 46 -0.09 -0.95 19.88
N GLY A 47 -0.98 -0.24 19.20
CA GLY A 47 -0.81 1.18 18.88
C GLY A 47 -2.10 1.98 18.94
N ARG A 48 -2.87 1.87 20.04
CA ARG A 48 -4.20 2.50 20.14
C ARG A 48 -4.27 3.70 21.10
N GLU A 49 -3.15 4.20 21.56
CA GLU A 49 -3.15 5.34 22.51
C GLU A 49 -3.60 6.63 21.85
N ASP A 50 -3.29 6.81 20.56
CA ASP A 50 -3.69 7.97 19.77
C ASP A 50 -4.63 7.53 18.63
N THR A 51 -5.81 8.12 18.59
CA THR A 51 -6.82 7.89 17.52
C THR A 51 -7.08 9.14 16.69
N GLN A 52 -6.39 10.26 16.99
CA GLN A 52 -6.62 11.52 16.32
C GLN A 52 -5.88 11.59 14.99
N MET A 53 -6.62 11.51 13.91
CA MET A 53 -6.10 11.72 12.55
C MET A 53 -5.77 13.21 12.34
N PRO A 54 -4.72 13.54 11.56
CA PRO A 54 -4.46 14.93 11.19
C PRO A 54 -5.62 15.47 10.35
N THR A 55 -5.96 16.73 10.56
CA THR A 55 -6.95 17.39 9.70
C THR A 55 -6.40 17.62 8.29
N ARG A 56 -7.29 17.75 7.28
CA ARG A 56 -6.90 18.12 5.91
C ARG A 56 -5.99 19.35 5.88
N GLN A 57 -6.31 20.37 6.70
CA GLN A 57 -5.51 21.61 6.77
C GLN A 57 -4.11 21.34 7.32
N GLN A 58 -3.97 20.53 8.38
CA GLN A 58 -2.68 20.15 8.93
C GLN A 58 -1.83 19.39 7.90
N VAL A 59 -2.42 18.45 7.16
CA VAL A 59 -1.71 17.72 6.09
C VAL A 59 -1.17 18.69 5.05
N LYS A 60 -2.02 19.62 4.55
CA LYS A 60 -1.63 20.61 3.55
C LYS A 60 -0.52 21.54 4.03
N GLU A 61 -0.64 22.09 5.25
CA GLU A 61 0.34 23.01 5.83
C GLU A 61 1.69 22.34 6.08
N ASN A 62 1.67 21.13 6.65
CA ASN A 62 2.90 20.37 6.88
C ASN A 62 3.59 19.98 5.57
N LEU A 63 2.82 19.56 4.57
CA LEU A 63 3.39 19.23 3.26
C LEU A 63 4.02 20.46 2.61
N GLU A 64 3.31 21.59 2.56
CA GLU A 64 3.82 22.82 1.96
C GLU A 64 5.08 23.34 2.67
N ALA A 65 5.09 23.34 4.01
CA ALA A 65 6.26 23.72 4.80
C ALA A 65 7.47 22.79 4.53
N THR A 66 7.24 21.47 4.47
CA THR A 66 8.27 20.49 4.15
C THR A 66 8.84 20.72 2.74
N LEU A 67 8.00 20.96 1.75
CA LEU A 67 8.43 21.19 0.37
C LEU A 67 9.26 22.47 0.23
N LYS A 68 8.84 23.55 0.90
CA LYS A 68 9.61 24.82 0.94
C LYS A 68 11.00 24.60 1.54
N ALA A 69 11.07 23.98 2.71
CA ALA A 69 12.33 23.72 3.40
C ALA A 69 13.24 22.79 2.57
N TYR A 70 12.69 21.74 1.98
CA TYR A 70 13.44 20.78 1.19
C TYR A 70 14.02 21.38 -0.09
N LYS A 71 13.25 22.25 -0.76
CA LYS A 71 13.71 22.98 -1.96
C LYS A 71 14.78 24.01 -1.61
N GLN A 72 14.71 24.68 -0.46
CA GLN A 72 15.72 25.61 0.02
C GLN A 72 17.05 24.92 0.40
N ALA A 73 16.97 23.67 0.84
CA ALA A 73 18.15 22.87 1.19
C ALA A 73 18.83 22.20 -0.03
N ASP A 74 18.36 22.48 -1.25
CA ASP A 74 18.85 21.85 -2.50
C ASP A 74 18.82 20.32 -2.45
N GLY A 75 17.74 19.77 -1.89
CA GLY A 75 17.55 18.34 -1.72
C GLY A 75 17.43 17.60 -3.06
N GLU A 76 17.71 16.29 -3.06
CA GLU A 76 17.53 15.44 -4.25
C GLU A 76 16.09 15.54 -4.80
N PRO A 77 15.89 15.40 -6.12
CA PRO A 77 14.53 15.42 -6.69
C PRO A 77 13.63 14.36 -6.05
N ILE A 78 12.39 14.75 -5.71
CA ILE A 78 11.38 13.81 -5.22
C ILE A 78 10.77 13.10 -6.43
N ASP A 79 10.83 11.75 -6.45
CA ASP A 79 10.22 10.95 -7.50
C ASP A 79 8.74 10.68 -7.23
N THR A 80 8.34 10.60 -5.96
CA THR A 80 6.95 10.30 -5.60
C THR A 80 6.53 10.88 -4.25
N PHE A 81 5.28 11.31 -4.19
CA PHE A 81 4.53 11.58 -2.97
C PHE A 81 3.73 10.32 -2.63
N THR A 82 4.02 9.67 -1.50
CA THR A 82 3.42 8.37 -1.20
C THR A 82 2.52 8.45 0.02
N PHE A 83 1.23 8.24 -0.20
CA PHE A 83 0.29 8.01 0.90
C PHE A 83 0.55 6.63 1.51
N ALA A 84 1.13 6.63 2.68
CA ALA A 84 1.50 5.47 3.48
C ALA A 84 1.63 5.90 4.95
N GLY A 85 1.91 4.98 5.85
CA GLY A 85 2.18 5.32 7.24
C GLY A 85 1.52 4.36 8.23
N ASN A 86 0.87 4.91 9.24
CA ASN A 86 0.41 4.18 10.42
C ASN A 86 -0.95 3.48 10.23
N GLY A 87 -1.13 2.79 9.11
CA GLY A 87 -2.34 2.03 8.82
C GLY A 87 -2.88 2.23 7.40
N GLU A 88 -4.21 2.35 7.26
CA GLU A 88 -4.89 2.43 5.95
C GLU A 88 -5.27 3.88 5.60
N PRO A 89 -4.61 4.52 4.62
CA PRO A 89 -4.83 5.93 4.31
C PRO A 89 -6.25 6.25 3.83
N THR A 90 -6.93 5.30 3.18
CA THR A 90 -8.30 5.50 2.68
C THR A 90 -9.38 5.53 3.79
N LEU A 91 -9.00 5.26 5.04
CA LEU A 91 -9.88 5.46 6.20
C LEU A 91 -10.03 6.94 6.58
N HIS A 92 -9.14 7.80 6.09
CA HIS A 92 -9.23 9.23 6.39
C HIS A 92 -10.49 9.84 5.74
N PRO A 93 -11.36 10.54 6.51
CA PRO A 93 -12.66 11.02 6.01
C PRO A 93 -12.54 12.00 4.83
N HIS A 94 -11.43 12.72 4.73
CA HIS A 94 -11.14 13.67 3.65
C HIS A 94 -10.04 13.16 2.69
N PHE A 95 -9.95 11.84 2.48
CA PHE A 95 -8.91 11.24 1.65
C PHE A 95 -8.85 11.85 0.24
N ALA A 96 -9.99 11.93 -0.46
CA ALA A 96 -10.05 12.43 -1.84
C ALA A 96 -9.64 13.92 -1.94
N GLU A 97 -10.12 14.73 -1.00
CA GLU A 97 -9.78 16.17 -0.98
C GLU A 97 -8.31 16.41 -0.66
N ILE A 98 -7.72 15.57 0.20
CA ILE A 98 -6.28 15.63 0.50
C ILE A 98 -5.48 15.22 -0.74
N VAL A 99 -5.89 14.21 -1.49
CA VAL A 99 -5.25 13.85 -2.77
C VAL A 99 -5.23 15.05 -3.72
N LEU A 100 -6.33 15.80 -3.84
CA LEU A 100 -6.38 17.01 -4.66
C LEU A 100 -5.45 18.12 -4.16
N ASP A 101 -5.33 18.31 -2.84
CA ASP A 101 -4.42 19.31 -2.28
C ASP A 101 -2.95 18.90 -2.52
N VAL A 102 -2.61 17.62 -2.35
CA VAL A 102 -1.27 17.08 -2.67
C VAL A 102 -0.97 17.24 -4.15
N GLN A 103 -1.92 16.99 -5.03
CA GLN A 103 -1.75 17.17 -6.48
C GLN A 103 -1.42 18.62 -6.85
N LYS A 104 -2.09 19.60 -6.22
CA LYS A 104 -1.80 21.03 -6.42
C LYS A 104 -0.38 21.39 -5.95
N LEU A 105 0.01 20.94 -4.76
CA LEU A 105 1.34 21.19 -4.22
C LEU A 105 2.43 20.50 -5.05
N ARG A 106 2.22 19.23 -5.43
CA ARG A 106 3.12 18.50 -6.33
C ARG A 106 3.35 19.27 -7.62
N ASN A 107 2.29 19.72 -8.29
CA ASN A 107 2.38 20.46 -9.55
C ASN A 107 3.15 21.78 -9.41
N SER A 108 3.09 22.42 -8.23
CA SER A 108 3.79 23.68 -7.96
C SER A 108 5.28 23.50 -7.63
N TYR A 109 5.64 22.40 -6.97
CA TYR A 109 6.99 22.21 -6.44
C TYR A 109 7.81 21.15 -7.20
N TYR A 110 7.19 20.04 -7.61
CA TYR A 110 7.80 18.88 -8.26
C TYR A 110 6.87 18.29 -9.32
N PRO A 111 6.63 18.99 -10.45
CA PRO A 111 5.60 18.61 -11.43
C PRO A 111 5.81 17.22 -12.05
N ASP A 112 7.05 16.75 -12.12
CA ASP A 112 7.40 15.45 -12.68
C ASP A 112 7.24 14.29 -11.68
N ALA A 113 7.12 14.59 -10.38
CA ALA A 113 6.93 13.57 -9.35
C ALA A 113 5.57 12.88 -9.47
N LYS A 114 5.52 11.61 -9.12
CA LYS A 114 4.28 10.82 -9.09
C LYS A 114 3.55 10.96 -7.75
N ILE A 115 2.26 10.67 -7.75
CA ILE A 115 1.48 10.46 -6.53
C ILE A 115 1.14 8.97 -6.45
N SER A 116 1.53 8.34 -5.35
CA SER A 116 1.33 6.92 -5.09
C SER A 116 0.50 6.71 -3.82
N VAL A 117 -0.42 5.76 -3.83
CA VAL A 117 -1.20 5.36 -2.65
C VAL A 117 -0.98 3.89 -2.39
N LEU A 118 -0.52 3.54 -1.19
CA LEU A 118 -0.47 2.16 -0.70
C LEU A 118 -1.74 1.88 0.10
N THR A 119 -2.60 1.00 -0.36
CA THR A 119 -3.88 0.69 0.30
C THR A 119 -4.18 -0.80 0.29
N ASN A 120 -4.86 -1.26 1.34
CA ASN A 120 -5.38 -2.63 1.40
C ASN A 120 -6.65 -2.82 0.55
N ALA A 121 -7.12 -1.77 -0.10
CA ALA A 121 -8.25 -1.76 -1.03
C ALA A 121 -9.63 -2.10 -0.41
N TRP A 122 -9.75 -2.17 0.91
CA TRP A 122 -11.02 -2.51 1.56
C TRP A 122 -12.11 -1.44 1.42
N GLN A 123 -11.73 -0.17 1.22
CA GLN A 123 -12.67 0.96 1.16
C GLN A 123 -13.12 1.31 -0.28
N LEU A 124 -12.89 0.43 -1.26
CA LEU A 124 -13.21 0.69 -2.67
C LEU A 124 -14.72 0.76 -2.98
N ASP A 125 -15.56 0.30 -2.05
CA ASP A 125 -17.01 0.47 -2.10
C ASP A 125 -17.46 1.92 -1.88
N LYS A 126 -16.58 2.77 -1.34
CA LYS A 126 -16.87 4.19 -1.11
C LYS A 126 -16.53 5.02 -2.36
N PRO A 127 -17.52 5.68 -2.99
CA PRO A 127 -17.28 6.47 -4.22
C PRO A 127 -16.17 7.50 -4.06
N ALA A 128 -16.13 8.25 -2.95
CA ALA A 128 -15.09 9.25 -2.71
C ALA A 128 -13.67 8.65 -2.66
N VAL A 129 -13.51 7.45 -2.09
CA VAL A 129 -12.22 6.74 -2.07
C VAL A 129 -11.82 6.32 -3.46
N LEU A 130 -12.76 5.73 -4.21
CA LEU A 130 -12.52 5.30 -5.58
C LEU A 130 -12.14 6.49 -6.48
N ASP A 131 -12.82 7.63 -6.34
CA ASP A 131 -12.52 8.85 -7.09
C ASP A 131 -11.13 9.38 -6.72
N GLY A 132 -10.78 9.43 -5.43
CA GLY A 132 -9.44 9.81 -4.99
C GLY A 132 -8.34 8.91 -5.56
N LEU A 133 -8.55 7.59 -5.58
CA LEU A 133 -7.60 6.64 -6.15
C LEU A 133 -7.47 6.72 -7.68
N ARG A 134 -8.50 7.19 -8.38
CA ARG A 134 -8.44 7.43 -9.83
C ARG A 134 -7.66 8.69 -10.21
N LEU A 135 -7.45 9.60 -9.27
CA LEU A 135 -6.70 10.85 -9.47
C LEU A 135 -5.19 10.68 -9.32
N VAL A 136 -4.72 9.58 -8.74
CA VAL A 136 -3.29 9.36 -8.49
C VAL A 136 -2.61 8.64 -9.65
N ASP A 137 -1.30 8.80 -9.76
CA ASP A 137 -0.51 8.13 -10.80
C ASP A 137 -0.38 6.63 -10.54
N ASN A 138 -0.23 6.24 -9.26
CA ASN A 138 -0.03 4.85 -8.85
C ASN A 138 -1.00 4.48 -7.73
N ALA A 139 -2.15 3.91 -8.08
CA ALA A 139 -3.01 3.20 -7.14
C ALA A 139 -2.43 1.81 -6.89
N ILE A 140 -1.73 1.63 -5.77
CA ILE A 140 -1.04 0.38 -5.39
C ILE A 140 -1.93 -0.35 -4.38
N LEU A 141 -2.60 -1.38 -4.86
CA LEU A 141 -3.68 -2.09 -4.19
C LEU A 141 -3.20 -3.48 -3.76
N LYS A 142 -3.49 -3.86 -2.52
CA LYS A 142 -3.04 -5.13 -1.95
C LYS A 142 -3.91 -6.30 -2.40
N LEU A 143 -3.24 -7.41 -2.79
CA LEU A 143 -3.83 -8.74 -2.92
C LEU A 143 -2.79 -9.81 -2.60
N ASP A 144 -2.71 -10.24 -1.35
CA ASP A 144 -1.67 -11.17 -0.90
C ASP A 144 -2.01 -12.64 -1.16
N SER A 145 -3.28 -12.98 -1.30
CA SER A 145 -3.77 -14.30 -1.70
C SER A 145 -5.14 -14.18 -2.35
N ALA A 146 -5.51 -15.14 -3.16
CA ALA A 146 -6.86 -15.32 -3.70
C ALA A 146 -7.53 -16.60 -3.16
N VAL A 147 -6.96 -17.21 -2.11
CA VAL A 147 -7.56 -18.27 -1.31
C VAL A 147 -8.11 -17.64 -0.03
N PRO A 148 -9.43 -17.68 0.23
CA PRO A 148 -10.05 -16.95 1.34
C PRO A 148 -9.40 -17.23 2.69
N GLN A 149 -9.11 -18.50 3.01
CA GLN A 149 -8.53 -18.91 4.30
C GLN A 149 -7.15 -18.31 4.50
N THR A 150 -6.30 -18.33 3.48
CA THR A 150 -4.95 -17.78 3.52
C THR A 150 -4.98 -16.26 3.61
N LEU A 151 -5.83 -15.59 2.84
CA LEU A 151 -6.00 -14.14 2.92
C LEU A 151 -6.46 -13.71 4.33
N LEU A 152 -7.46 -14.40 4.89
CA LEU A 152 -7.94 -14.12 6.25
C LEU A 152 -6.86 -14.35 7.30
N ALA A 153 -6.05 -15.40 7.17
CA ALA A 153 -4.94 -15.69 8.09
C ALA A 153 -3.82 -14.65 7.99
N MET A 154 -3.46 -14.20 6.77
CA MET A 154 -2.39 -13.23 6.53
C MET A 154 -2.79 -11.81 6.87
N ASN A 155 -3.95 -11.36 6.39
CA ASN A 155 -4.34 -9.95 6.42
C ASN A 155 -5.28 -9.59 7.56
N ARG A 156 -5.97 -10.55 8.14
CA ARG A 156 -6.87 -10.39 9.31
C ARG A 156 -7.77 -9.16 9.18
N PRO A 157 -8.68 -9.12 8.19
CA PRO A 157 -9.63 -8.02 8.06
C PRO A 157 -10.42 -7.83 9.36
N VAL A 158 -10.56 -6.57 9.81
CA VAL A 158 -11.28 -6.24 11.05
C VAL A 158 -12.80 -6.42 10.88
N SER A 159 -13.30 -6.20 9.65
CA SER A 159 -14.73 -6.35 9.37
C SER A 159 -15.13 -7.82 9.21
N PRO A 160 -16.18 -8.29 9.92
CA PRO A 160 -16.72 -9.64 9.73
C PRO A 160 -17.42 -9.81 8.37
N THR A 161 -17.73 -8.72 7.67
CA THR A 161 -18.38 -8.73 6.35
C THR A 161 -17.37 -8.72 5.20
N PHE A 162 -16.08 -8.86 5.49
CA PHE A 162 -15.05 -8.92 4.46
C PHE A 162 -15.30 -10.11 3.51
N SER A 163 -15.24 -9.83 2.21
CA SER A 163 -15.33 -10.83 1.15
C SER A 163 -14.17 -10.67 0.18
N MET A 164 -13.38 -11.73 0.01
CA MET A 164 -12.29 -11.75 -0.97
C MET A 164 -12.84 -11.61 -2.40
N GLU A 165 -13.98 -12.23 -2.70
CA GLU A 165 -14.60 -12.14 -4.02
C GLU A 165 -14.97 -10.69 -4.35
N ASN A 166 -15.62 -9.98 -3.42
CA ASN A 166 -15.93 -8.56 -3.58
C ASN A 166 -14.65 -7.72 -3.76
N LEU A 167 -13.58 -8.04 -3.01
CA LEU A 167 -12.29 -7.36 -3.19
C LEU A 167 -11.76 -7.54 -4.61
N VAL A 168 -11.76 -8.76 -5.14
CA VAL A 168 -11.29 -9.03 -6.52
C VAL A 168 -12.14 -8.31 -7.56
N GLU A 169 -13.48 -8.26 -7.39
CA GLU A 169 -14.38 -7.51 -8.26
C GLU A 169 -14.10 -6.00 -8.23
N GLN A 170 -13.89 -5.44 -7.04
CA GLN A 170 -13.55 -4.03 -6.88
C GLN A 170 -12.19 -3.71 -7.51
N LEU A 171 -11.18 -4.58 -7.35
CA LEU A 171 -9.88 -4.44 -8.00
C LEU A 171 -10.02 -4.47 -9.53
N ALA A 172 -10.85 -5.36 -10.07
CA ALA A 172 -11.12 -5.45 -11.51
C ALA A 172 -11.80 -4.20 -12.06
N SER A 173 -12.56 -3.45 -11.23
CA SER A 173 -13.22 -2.21 -11.64
C SER A 173 -12.26 -1.08 -12.04
N PHE A 174 -10.97 -1.20 -11.69
CA PHE A 174 -9.93 -0.27 -12.15
C PHE A 174 -9.57 -0.43 -13.64
N GLN A 175 -10.00 -1.52 -14.29
CA GLN A 175 -9.78 -1.73 -15.73
C GLN A 175 -8.30 -1.55 -16.14
N GLY A 176 -7.40 -2.18 -15.40
CA GLY A 176 -5.97 -2.14 -15.66
C GLY A 176 -5.24 -0.89 -15.14
N ARG A 177 -5.94 0.10 -14.60
CA ARG A 177 -5.33 1.35 -14.09
C ARG A 177 -4.89 1.26 -12.62
N CYS A 178 -4.48 0.09 -12.19
CA CYS A 178 -3.95 -0.14 -10.85
C CYS A 178 -2.69 -0.98 -10.89
N ILE A 179 -1.96 -0.94 -9.79
CA ILE A 179 -0.83 -1.81 -9.50
C ILE A 179 -1.26 -2.77 -8.40
N ILE A 180 -1.09 -4.06 -8.60
CA ILE A 180 -1.29 -5.03 -7.52
C ILE A 180 0.02 -5.23 -6.79
N GLN A 181 -0.03 -5.14 -5.46
CA GLN A 181 1.11 -5.40 -4.60
C GLN A 181 0.84 -6.65 -3.75
N THR A 182 1.73 -7.63 -3.81
CA THR A 182 1.59 -8.92 -3.12
C THR A 182 2.81 -9.21 -2.26
N MET A 183 2.59 -9.42 -0.96
CA MET A 183 3.57 -9.97 -0.02
C MET A 183 3.56 -11.48 -0.13
N PHE A 184 4.69 -12.08 -0.47
CA PHE A 184 4.89 -13.54 -0.40
C PHE A 184 5.65 -13.89 0.87
N LEU A 185 5.14 -14.85 1.62
CA LEU A 185 5.72 -15.34 2.86
C LEU A 185 5.24 -16.76 3.18
N ARG A 186 5.93 -17.42 4.08
CA ARG A 186 5.53 -18.69 4.68
C ARG A 186 5.78 -18.68 6.20
N GLY A 187 5.30 -19.71 6.89
CA GLY A 187 5.46 -19.81 8.35
C GLY A 187 4.25 -19.33 9.13
N ALA A 188 4.25 -19.53 10.44
CA ALA A 188 3.13 -19.19 11.34
C ALA A 188 1.76 -19.73 10.87
N GLY A 189 1.73 -20.87 10.21
CA GLY A 189 0.50 -21.53 9.73
C GLY A 189 -0.01 -21.03 8.37
N VAL A 190 0.75 -20.21 7.65
CA VAL A 190 0.41 -19.72 6.31
C VAL A 190 1.55 -19.97 5.32
N ASP A 191 1.19 -20.19 4.05
CA ASP A 191 2.12 -20.24 2.93
C ASP A 191 1.38 -19.88 1.64
N ASN A 192 1.58 -18.66 1.14
CA ASN A 192 0.96 -18.21 -0.11
C ASN A 192 1.84 -18.47 -1.35
N THR A 193 2.88 -19.29 -1.22
CA THR A 193 3.76 -19.68 -2.32
C THR A 193 3.45 -21.06 -2.91
N THR A 194 2.52 -21.81 -2.32
CA THR A 194 2.15 -23.14 -2.81
C THR A 194 1.56 -23.10 -4.22
N PRO A 195 1.66 -24.17 -5.01
CA PRO A 195 1.09 -24.23 -6.36
C PRO A 195 -0.41 -23.87 -6.42
N THR A 196 -1.19 -24.30 -5.42
CA THR A 196 -2.62 -23.99 -5.30
C THR A 196 -2.86 -22.49 -5.07
N GLU A 197 -2.11 -21.88 -4.17
CA GLU A 197 -2.15 -20.42 -3.90
C GLU A 197 -1.79 -19.62 -5.15
N ILE A 198 -0.68 -19.96 -5.79
CA ILE A 198 -0.24 -19.27 -7.01
C ILE A 198 -1.27 -19.41 -8.13
N ALA A 199 -1.85 -20.59 -8.34
CA ALA A 199 -2.87 -20.79 -9.35
C ALA A 199 -4.14 -19.93 -9.11
N ALA A 200 -4.63 -19.89 -7.87
CA ALA A 200 -5.77 -19.07 -7.48
C ALA A 200 -5.47 -17.56 -7.66
N TRP A 201 -4.31 -17.12 -7.19
CA TRP A 201 -3.86 -15.73 -7.30
C TRP A 201 -3.67 -15.28 -8.76
N LEU A 202 -3.08 -16.12 -9.62
CA LEU A 202 -2.99 -15.87 -11.07
C LEU A 202 -4.37 -15.78 -11.72
N GLY A 203 -5.33 -16.60 -11.28
CA GLY A 203 -6.74 -16.52 -11.68
C GLY A 203 -7.37 -15.16 -11.36
N ALA A 204 -7.12 -14.64 -10.17
CA ALA A 204 -7.56 -13.31 -9.77
C ALA A 204 -6.85 -12.20 -10.59
N LEU A 205 -5.55 -12.28 -10.81
CA LEU A 205 -4.81 -11.32 -11.64
C LEU A 205 -5.33 -11.30 -13.08
N LYS A 206 -5.71 -12.46 -13.64
CA LYS A 206 -6.31 -12.55 -14.97
C LYS A 206 -7.66 -11.81 -15.04
N ARG A 207 -8.44 -11.76 -13.97
CA ARG A 207 -9.68 -10.97 -13.89
C ARG A 207 -9.40 -9.48 -13.71
N ILE A 208 -8.43 -9.13 -12.85
CA ILE A 208 -8.09 -7.74 -12.51
C ILE A 208 -7.37 -7.04 -13.67
N GLN A 209 -6.49 -7.74 -14.38
CA GLN A 209 -5.66 -7.20 -15.46
C GLN A 209 -4.88 -5.94 -15.05
N PRO A 210 -4.11 -5.95 -13.95
CA PRO A 210 -3.41 -4.76 -13.48
C PRO A 210 -2.31 -4.32 -14.47
N SER A 211 -1.92 -3.04 -14.44
CA SER A 211 -0.83 -2.51 -15.26
C SER A 211 0.54 -3.05 -14.84
N LEU A 212 0.68 -3.40 -13.57
CA LEU A 212 1.91 -3.90 -12.96
C LEU A 212 1.56 -4.77 -11.75
N VAL A 213 2.34 -5.81 -11.51
CA VAL A 213 2.34 -6.57 -10.25
C VAL A 213 3.68 -6.36 -9.54
N GLN A 214 3.64 -5.91 -8.29
CA GLN A 214 4.79 -5.81 -7.41
C GLN A 214 4.83 -7.02 -6.49
N LEU A 215 5.87 -7.84 -6.61
CA LEU A 215 6.10 -9.02 -5.78
C LEU A 215 7.22 -8.68 -4.78
N TYR A 216 6.98 -8.92 -3.51
CA TYR A 216 7.99 -8.69 -2.47
C TYR A 216 7.82 -9.66 -1.31
N SER A 217 8.83 -9.71 -0.44
CA SER A 217 8.79 -10.54 0.76
C SER A 217 9.19 -9.73 2.00
N ILE A 218 9.14 -10.39 3.15
CA ILE A 218 9.51 -9.81 4.44
C ILE A 218 11.00 -9.43 4.40
N ASN A 219 11.31 -8.19 4.76
CA ASN A 219 12.69 -7.70 4.80
C ASN A 219 13.02 -6.94 6.11
N ARG A 220 12.05 -6.80 7.00
CA ARG A 220 12.20 -6.10 8.27
C ARG A 220 11.52 -6.90 9.38
N LYS A 221 11.76 -6.46 10.61
CA LYS A 221 11.09 -7.07 11.77
C LYS A 221 9.57 -6.95 11.65
N VAL A 222 8.90 -8.06 11.87
CA VAL A 222 7.44 -8.24 11.81
C VAL A 222 6.89 -8.61 13.20
N PRO A 223 5.60 -8.37 13.47
CA PRO A 223 5.03 -8.58 14.80
C PRO A 223 4.82 -10.05 15.16
N ILE A 224 4.71 -10.94 14.17
CA ILE A 224 4.50 -12.38 14.41
C ILE A 224 5.80 -13.11 14.15
N GLU A 225 6.23 -13.90 15.14
CA GLU A 225 7.41 -14.77 15.04
C GLU A 225 7.15 -15.98 14.14
N GLY A 226 8.22 -16.56 13.60
CA GLY A 226 8.15 -17.76 12.76
C GLY A 226 7.65 -17.51 11.34
N LEU A 227 7.55 -16.25 10.91
CA LEU A 227 7.37 -15.92 9.51
C LEU A 227 8.70 -15.97 8.77
N GLU A 228 8.69 -16.59 7.59
CA GLU A 228 9.85 -16.79 6.74
C GLU A 228 9.74 -15.97 5.47
N HIS A 229 10.86 -15.43 5.07
CA HIS A 229 10.98 -14.68 3.81
C HIS A 229 11.03 -15.65 2.62
N VAL A 230 10.51 -15.22 1.48
CA VAL A 230 10.61 -15.89 0.17
C VAL A 230 11.79 -15.30 -0.58
N SER A 231 12.67 -16.15 -1.10
CA SER A 231 13.88 -15.72 -1.80
C SER A 231 13.59 -14.94 -3.08
N GLU A 232 14.55 -14.13 -3.51
CA GLU A 232 14.45 -13.38 -4.77
C GLU A 232 14.26 -14.32 -5.96
N GLU A 233 14.90 -15.48 -5.96
CA GLU A 233 14.81 -16.48 -7.01
C GLU A 233 13.40 -17.07 -7.10
N GLU A 234 12.79 -17.42 -5.96
CA GLU A 234 11.41 -17.90 -5.89
C GLU A 234 10.43 -16.80 -6.36
N LEU A 235 10.62 -15.54 -5.92
CA LEU A 235 9.81 -14.42 -6.39
C LEU A 235 9.94 -14.20 -7.90
N LYS A 236 11.13 -14.35 -8.48
CA LYS A 236 11.34 -14.28 -9.94
C LYS A 236 10.65 -15.43 -10.68
N THR A 237 10.61 -16.62 -10.09
CA THR A 237 9.88 -17.76 -10.63
C THR A 237 8.38 -17.47 -10.66
N ILE A 238 7.81 -16.96 -9.58
CA ILE A 238 6.39 -16.54 -9.53
C ILE A 238 6.12 -15.40 -10.53
N ALA A 239 7.01 -14.42 -10.62
CA ALA A 239 6.88 -13.32 -11.56
C ALA A 239 6.90 -13.78 -13.02
N ALA A 240 7.61 -14.86 -13.35
CA ALA A 240 7.61 -15.45 -14.68
C ALA A 240 6.20 -15.99 -15.07
N GLU A 241 5.46 -16.57 -14.10
CA GLU A 241 4.07 -17.00 -14.35
C GLU A 241 3.14 -15.80 -14.61
N VAL A 242 3.32 -14.69 -13.86
CA VAL A 242 2.55 -13.45 -14.12
C VAL A 242 2.83 -12.89 -15.52
N LYS A 243 4.09 -12.92 -15.96
CA LYS A 243 4.48 -12.46 -17.32
C LYS A 243 3.81 -13.26 -18.44
N LYS A 244 3.51 -14.55 -18.24
CA LYS A 244 2.76 -15.37 -19.21
C LYS A 244 1.32 -14.85 -19.42
N LEU A 245 0.77 -14.09 -18.45
CA LEU A 245 -0.52 -13.40 -18.58
C LEU A 245 -0.42 -12.06 -19.34
N GLY A 246 0.75 -11.66 -19.80
CA GLY A 246 1.00 -10.36 -20.44
C GLY A 246 1.13 -9.20 -19.45
N ILE A 247 1.19 -9.47 -18.15
CA ILE A 247 1.24 -8.44 -17.09
C ILE A 247 2.71 -8.13 -16.72
N LYS A 248 3.04 -6.84 -16.59
CA LYS A 248 4.37 -6.40 -16.14
C LYS A 248 4.59 -6.78 -14.67
N THR A 249 5.84 -7.03 -14.30
CA THR A 249 6.22 -7.37 -12.92
C THR A 249 7.39 -6.55 -12.43
N LEU A 250 7.40 -6.26 -11.12
CA LEU A 250 8.53 -5.70 -10.38
C LEU A 250 8.77 -6.59 -9.16
N VAL A 251 9.93 -7.23 -9.10
CA VAL A 251 10.37 -8.03 -7.94
C VAL A 251 11.23 -7.16 -7.04
N THR A 252 10.94 -7.18 -5.75
CA THR A 252 11.70 -6.46 -4.72
C THR A 252 11.93 -7.42 -3.55
N PRO A 253 13.13 -8.01 -3.41
CA PRO A 253 13.47 -8.91 -2.33
C PRO A 253 13.55 -8.21 -0.97
#